data_6d546a4aeb0ddeeaa5f206ea5cbbf680
#
_entry.id   6d546a4aeb0ddeeaa5f206ea5cbbf680
#
_cell.length_a   1.000
_cell.length_b   1.000
_cell.length_c   1.000
_cell.angle_alpha   90.00
_cell.angle_beta   90.00
_cell.angle_gamma   90.00
#
_symmetry.space_group_name_H-M   'P 1'
#
loop_
_entity.id
_entity.type
_entity.pdbx_description
1 polymer ?
#
loop_
_entity_poly.entity_id
_entity_poly.type
_entity_poly.pdbx_seq_one_letter_code
_entity_poly.pdbx_strand_id
1 'polypeptide(L)'
;VEVNIVGDSIDLEMRVIEGPQATINKVSINGNDRLYENVVRRELRTRPGELFSREALMRSMREIQQMGHFDPEQIVPDVQPHPENASVDIAYNLVSKANDQVEFSAGWGQTGVIGKLSLKFTNFSLENLLHPGENYRGILPQGDGQTLTISAQTNAKYYQSYSLSFYDP
;
A
#
# COMPACT_ATOMS: atom_id res chain seq x y z
N VAL A 1 21.13 -29.15 -16.87
CA VAL A 1 21.35 -30.29 -15.95
C VAL A 1 21.84 -31.46 -16.77
N GLU A 2 23.06 -31.86 -16.56
CA GLU A 2 23.62 -33.06 -17.15
C GLU A 2 23.60 -34.19 -16.10
N VAL A 3 23.14 -35.36 -16.50
CA VAL A 3 23.07 -36.54 -15.65
C VAL A 3 24.00 -37.61 -16.25
N ASN A 4 25.01 -37.97 -15.51
CA ASN A 4 25.93 -39.04 -15.88
C ASN A 4 25.69 -40.24 -14.95
N ILE A 5 25.46 -41.39 -15.54
CA ILE A 5 25.27 -42.66 -14.80
C ILE A 5 26.57 -43.43 -14.88
N VAL A 6 27.22 -43.64 -13.74
CA VAL A 6 28.45 -44.45 -13.63
C VAL A 6 28.22 -45.55 -12.63
N GLY A 7 28.02 -46.76 -13.13
CA GLY A 7 27.72 -47.94 -12.28
C GLY A 7 26.38 -47.78 -11.55
N ASP A 8 26.42 -47.90 -10.21
CA ASP A 8 25.24 -47.76 -9.35
C ASP A 8 25.05 -46.33 -8.81
N SER A 9 25.89 -45.40 -9.23
CA SER A 9 25.81 -43.99 -8.80
C SER A 9 25.37 -43.07 -9.93
N ILE A 10 24.62 -42.02 -9.56
CA ILE A 10 24.16 -40.98 -10.49
C ILE A 10 24.86 -39.70 -10.10
N ASP A 11 25.70 -39.17 -11.00
CA ASP A 11 26.31 -37.87 -10.84
C ASP A 11 25.41 -36.81 -11.51
N LEU A 12 25.03 -35.79 -10.73
CA LEU A 12 24.17 -34.71 -11.17
C LEU A 12 24.96 -33.41 -11.19
N GLU A 13 25.23 -32.89 -12.38
CA GLU A 13 25.90 -31.62 -12.53
C GLU A 13 24.87 -30.57 -12.91
N MET A 14 24.76 -29.53 -12.07
CA MET A 14 23.85 -28.42 -12.27
C MET A 14 24.67 -27.16 -12.61
N ARG A 15 24.56 -26.72 -13.85
CA ARG A 15 25.20 -25.46 -14.28
C ARG A 15 24.20 -24.33 -14.19
N VAL A 16 24.49 -23.34 -13.35
CA VAL A 16 23.71 -22.11 -13.22
C VAL A 16 24.44 -21.02 -13.96
N ILE A 17 23.82 -20.50 -15.01
CA ILE A 17 24.32 -19.33 -15.72
C ILE A 17 23.66 -18.11 -15.10
N GLU A 18 24.42 -17.35 -14.33
CA GLU A 18 23.97 -16.07 -13.80
C GLU A 18 24.24 -14.99 -14.85
N GLY A 19 23.19 -14.26 -15.23
CA GLY A 19 23.32 -13.08 -16.05
C GLY A 19 23.99 -11.94 -15.28
N PRO A 20 24.43 -10.85 -15.98
CA PRO A 20 24.98 -9.70 -15.29
C PRO A 20 23.95 -9.10 -14.32
N GLN A 21 24.41 -8.72 -13.13
CA GLN A 21 23.58 -8.03 -12.17
C GLN A 21 23.19 -6.65 -12.70
N ALA A 22 21.91 -6.33 -12.63
CA ALA A 22 21.38 -5.05 -13.05
C ALA A 22 21.16 -4.13 -11.83
N THR A 23 21.43 -2.84 -12.03
CA THR A 23 21.17 -1.80 -11.03
C THR A 23 19.83 -1.14 -11.33
N ILE A 24 19.09 -0.78 -10.31
CA ILE A 24 17.86 -0.03 -10.48
C ILE A 24 18.20 1.42 -10.83
N ASN A 25 17.77 1.87 -12.00
CA ASN A 25 18.00 3.23 -12.47
C ASN A 25 16.88 4.17 -12.02
N LYS A 26 15.63 3.78 -12.24
CA LYS A 26 14.45 4.60 -11.95
C LYS A 26 13.32 3.75 -11.40
N VAL A 27 12.63 4.30 -10.40
CA VAL A 27 11.40 3.72 -9.86
C VAL A 27 10.27 4.72 -10.04
N SER A 28 9.24 4.35 -10.78
CA SER A 28 8.06 5.16 -11.04
C SER A 28 6.83 4.56 -10.39
N ILE A 29 5.92 5.39 -9.93
CA ILE A 29 4.65 4.98 -9.32
C ILE A 29 3.52 5.66 -10.08
N ASN A 30 2.61 4.87 -10.62
CA ASN A 30 1.47 5.34 -11.40
C ASN A 30 0.16 4.85 -10.77
N GLY A 31 -0.89 5.64 -10.87
CA GLY A 31 -2.21 5.26 -10.36
C GLY A 31 -2.43 5.56 -8.88
N ASN A 32 -1.56 6.34 -8.27
CA ASN A 32 -1.69 6.79 -6.88
C ASN A 32 -2.52 8.07 -6.74
N ASP A 33 -3.65 8.13 -7.42
CA ASP A 33 -4.46 9.36 -7.52
C ASP A 33 -4.99 9.86 -6.18
N ARG A 34 -5.19 8.95 -5.23
CA ARG A 34 -5.74 9.25 -3.91
C ARG A 34 -4.70 9.31 -2.80
N LEU A 35 -3.44 8.95 -3.09
CA LEU A 35 -2.36 8.86 -2.12
C LEU A 35 -1.13 9.58 -2.65
N TYR A 36 -0.39 10.29 -1.80
CA TYR A 36 0.86 10.91 -2.19
C TYR A 36 1.93 9.86 -2.51
N GLU A 37 2.78 10.17 -3.47
CA GLU A 37 3.81 9.26 -3.95
C GLU A 37 4.81 8.88 -2.85
N ASN A 38 5.18 9.80 -1.99
CA ASN A 38 6.11 9.55 -0.87
C ASN A 38 5.60 8.48 0.11
N VAL A 39 4.29 8.38 0.28
CA VAL A 39 3.68 7.37 1.16
C VAL A 39 3.87 5.97 0.59
N VAL A 40 3.76 5.81 -0.73
CA VAL A 40 4.00 4.54 -1.41
C VAL A 40 5.51 4.23 -1.45
N ARG A 41 6.34 5.22 -1.78
CA ARG A 41 7.80 5.04 -1.91
C ARG A 41 8.46 4.55 -0.63
N ARG A 42 8.03 5.02 0.52
CA ARG A 42 8.62 4.57 1.80
C ARG A 42 8.40 3.10 2.09
N GLU A 43 7.37 2.49 1.48
CA GLU A 43 7.07 1.07 1.63
C GLU A 43 7.79 0.18 0.61
N LEU A 44 8.40 0.77 -0.41
CA LEU A 44 9.11 0.03 -1.43
C LEU A 44 10.45 -0.49 -0.93
N ARG A 45 10.77 -1.71 -1.31
CA ARG A 45 12.07 -2.35 -1.07
C ARG A 45 13.03 -2.23 -2.24
N THR A 46 12.56 -1.63 -3.34
CA THR A 46 13.37 -1.31 -4.51
C THR A 46 13.65 0.17 -4.54
N ARG A 47 14.92 0.55 -4.61
CA ARG A 47 15.34 1.96 -4.62
C ARG A 47 16.31 2.21 -5.76
N PRO A 48 16.29 3.40 -6.38
CA PRO A 48 17.29 3.77 -7.37
C PRO A 48 18.72 3.65 -6.83
N GLY A 49 19.62 3.08 -7.63
CA GLY A 49 21.00 2.86 -7.23
C GLY A 49 21.30 1.53 -6.56
N GLU A 50 20.28 0.80 -6.12
CA GLU A 50 20.43 -0.53 -5.57
C GLU A 50 20.43 -1.60 -6.65
N LEU A 51 20.95 -2.79 -6.32
CA LEU A 51 20.89 -3.93 -7.23
C LEU A 51 19.44 -4.41 -7.38
N PHE A 52 19.06 -4.72 -8.60
CA PHE A 52 17.76 -5.29 -8.89
C PHE A 52 17.65 -6.70 -8.29
N SER A 53 16.61 -6.92 -7.52
CA SER A 53 16.27 -8.21 -6.94
C SER A 53 14.79 -8.50 -7.18
N ARG A 54 14.52 -9.65 -7.77
CA ARG A 54 13.14 -10.10 -7.95
C ARG A 54 12.43 -10.29 -6.61
N GLU A 55 13.15 -10.75 -5.61
CA GLU A 55 12.63 -10.90 -4.25
C GLU A 55 12.22 -9.55 -3.65
N ALA A 56 13.05 -8.51 -3.79
CA ALA A 56 12.73 -7.16 -3.34
C ALA A 56 11.52 -6.59 -4.08
N LEU A 57 11.39 -6.85 -5.38
CA LEU A 57 10.21 -6.48 -6.16
C LEU A 57 8.94 -7.13 -5.62
N MET A 58 8.99 -8.43 -5.36
CA MET A 58 7.86 -9.18 -4.80
C MET A 58 7.47 -8.70 -3.40
N ARG A 59 8.44 -8.38 -2.56
CA ARG A 59 8.20 -7.78 -1.24
C ARG A 59 7.55 -6.42 -1.33
N SER A 60 8.02 -5.58 -2.24
CA SER A 60 7.42 -4.25 -2.50
C SER A 60 5.95 -4.36 -2.90
N MET A 61 5.62 -5.31 -3.77
CA MET A 61 4.24 -5.57 -4.16
C MET A 61 3.37 -6.01 -2.99
N ARG A 62 3.89 -6.86 -2.10
CA ARG A 62 3.18 -7.29 -0.89
C ARG A 62 2.93 -6.12 0.06
N GLU A 63 3.92 -5.27 0.27
CA GLU A 63 3.78 -4.08 1.11
C GLU A 63 2.70 -3.15 0.57
N ILE A 64 2.66 -2.94 -0.74
CA ILE A 64 1.61 -2.14 -1.40
C ILE A 64 0.23 -2.78 -1.20
N GLN A 65 0.11 -4.09 -1.33
CA GLN A 65 -1.15 -4.81 -1.10
C GLN A 65 -1.62 -4.68 0.34
N GLN A 66 -0.70 -4.72 1.30
CA GLN A 66 -1.01 -4.62 2.73
C GLN A 66 -1.45 -3.22 3.14
N MET A 67 -1.09 -2.20 2.41
CA MET A 67 -1.54 -0.83 2.67
C MET A 67 -3.06 -0.67 2.59
N GLY A 68 -3.74 -1.47 1.76
CA GLY A 68 -5.19 -1.43 1.60
C GLY A 68 -5.72 -0.25 0.80
N HIS A 69 -4.85 0.59 0.23
CA HIS A 69 -5.22 1.77 -0.57
C HIS A 69 -5.33 1.48 -2.07
N PHE A 70 -4.91 0.30 -2.51
CA PHE A 70 -4.89 -0.11 -3.91
C PHE A 70 -5.57 -1.45 -4.11
N ASP A 71 -6.10 -1.66 -5.32
CA ASP A 71 -6.68 -2.94 -5.70
C ASP A 71 -5.58 -4.00 -5.85
N PRO A 72 -5.55 -5.05 -5.00
CA PRO A 72 -4.48 -6.04 -5.02
C PRO A 72 -4.44 -6.89 -6.29
N GLU A 73 -5.56 -7.00 -7.00
CA GLU A 73 -5.65 -7.75 -8.26
C GLU A 73 -5.11 -6.97 -9.46
N GLN A 74 -4.96 -5.66 -9.33
CA GLN A 74 -4.56 -4.76 -10.41
C GLN A 74 -3.19 -4.09 -10.17
N ILE A 75 -2.36 -4.65 -9.31
CA ILE A 75 -1.00 -4.21 -9.12
C ILE A 75 -0.10 -4.90 -10.15
N VAL A 76 0.38 -4.13 -11.12
CA VAL A 76 1.21 -4.66 -12.21
C VAL A 76 2.56 -3.93 -12.21
N PRO A 77 3.66 -4.63 -11.88
CA PRO A 77 4.99 -4.08 -12.04
C PRO A 77 5.41 -4.17 -13.51
N ASP A 78 5.97 -3.11 -14.03
CA ASP A 78 6.59 -3.08 -15.35
C ASP A 78 8.10 -2.87 -15.17
N VAL A 79 8.88 -3.84 -15.60
CA VAL A 79 10.33 -3.84 -15.51
C VAL A 79 10.91 -3.70 -16.92
N GLN A 80 11.55 -2.57 -17.19
CA GLN A 80 12.18 -2.29 -18.48
C GLN A 80 13.70 -2.36 -18.33
N PRO A 81 14.35 -3.38 -18.92
CA PRO A 81 15.79 -3.48 -18.87
C PRO A 81 16.46 -2.53 -19.85
N HIS A 82 17.58 -1.95 -19.40
CA HIS A 82 18.50 -1.18 -20.23
C HIS A 82 19.84 -1.93 -20.29
N PRO A 83 20.04 -2.82 -21.27
CA PRO A 83 21.26 -3.65 -21.34
C PRO A 83 22.52 -2.82 -21.60
N GLU A 84 22.40 -1.62 -22.16
CA GLU A 84 23.52 -0.70 -22.40
C GLU A 84 24.24 -0.29 -21.12
N ASN A 85 23.49 -0.09 -20.04
CA ASN A 85 23.99 0.39 -18.75
C ASN A 85 23.92 -0.67 -17.65
N ALA A 86 23.54 -1.90 -17.97
CA ALA A 86 23.21 -2.94 -16.99
C ALA A 86 22.26 -2.43 -15.90
N SER A 87 21.22 -1.67 -16.29
CA SER A 87 20.24 -1.08 -15.39
C SER A 87 18.81 -1.45 -15.80
N VAL A 88 17.88 -1.29 -14.87
CA VAL A 88 16.45 -1.52 -15.08
C VAL A 88 15.65 -0.33 -14.57
N ASP A 89 14.58 0.00 -15.28
CA ASP A 89 13.56 0.92 -14.80
C ASP A 89 12.35 0.11 -14.32
N ILE A 90 11.86 0.43 -13.13
CA ILE A 90 10.71 -0.24 -12.55
C ILE A 90 9.56 0.77 -12.47
N ALA A 91 8.41 0.39 -13.03
CA ALA A 91 7.18 1.16 -12.90
C ALA A 91 6.14 0.31 -12.18
N TYR A 92 5.61 0.82 -11.06
CA TYR A 92 4.49 0.21 -10.36
C TYR A 92 3.20 0.84 -10.85
N ASN A 93 2.41 0.08 -11.61
CA ASN A 93 1.10 0.50 -12.07
C ASN A 93 0.04 0.01 -11.09
N LEU A 94 -0.61 0.96 -10.43
CA LEU A 94 -1.53 0.71 -9.34
C LEU A 94 -2.91 1.25 -9.70
N VAL A 95 -3.93 0.72 -9.07
CA VAL A 95 -5.30 1.25 -9.15
C VAL A 95 -5.76 1.60 -7.75
N SER A 96 -6.02 2.88 -7.52
CA SER A 96 -6.46 3.37 -6.22
C SER A 96 -7.85 2.87 -5.87
N LYS A 97 -8.03 2.56 -4.60
CA LYS A 97 -9.28 2.03 -4.04
C LYS A 97 -9.65 2.84 -2.80
N ALA A 98 -10.90 3.21 -2.67
CA ALA A 98 -11.42 3.82 -1.46
C ALA A 98 -11.61 2.77 -0.36
N ASN A 99 -11.14 3.08 0.84
CA ASN A 99 -11.24 2.19 2.00
C ASN A 99 -11.87 2.91 3.22
N ASP A 100 -12.61 3.96 2.96
CA ASP A 100 -13.31 4.69 4.01
C ASP A 100 -14.55 3.91 4.46
N GLN A 101 -14.83 3.94 5.75
CA GLN A 101 -15.93 3.20 6.36
C GLN A 101 -16.85 4.14 7.12
N VAL A 102 -18.15 3.94 6.95
CA VAL A 102 -19.20 4.60 7.73
C VAL A 102 -20.06 3.51 8.36
N GLU A 103 -20.14 3.52 9.69
CA GLU A 103 -20.99 2.60 10.44
C GLU A 103 -22.04 3.41 11.19
N PHE A 104 -23.28 3.02 11.03
CA PHE A 104 -24.40 3.55 11.81
C PHE A 104 -25.16 2.40 12.44
N SER A 105 -25.39 2.49 13.73
CA SER A 105 -26.21 1.54 14.44
C SER A 105 -27.21 2.27 15.37
N ALA A 106 -28.42 1.77 15.43
CA ALA A 106 -29.45 2.26 16.32
C ALA A 106 -30.17 1.07 16.96
N GLY A 107 -30.47 1.19 18.24
CA GLY A 107 -31.11 0.13 18.99
C GLY A 107 -32.07 0.68 20.05
N TRP A 108 -33.00 -0.17 20.53
CA TRP A 108 -33.86 0.10 21.64
C TRP A 108 -33.42 -0.72 22.85
N GLY A 109 -33.21 -0.04 23.96
CA GLY A 109 -32.91 -0.68 25.24
C GLY A 109 -33.95 -0.31 26.30
N GLN A 110 -33.79 -0.86 27.49
CA GLN A 110 -34.64 -0.51 28.65
C GLN A 110 -34.53 0.98 29.02
N THR A 111 -33.45 1.63 28.64
CA THR A 111 -33.15 3.03 28.92
C THR A 111 -33.51 3.99 27.76
N GLY A 112 -34.13 3.45 26.68
CA GLY A 112 -34.53 4.23 25.51
C GLY A 112 -33.77 3.92 24.25
N VAL A 113 -33.70 4.86 23.31
CA VAL A 113 -33.01 4.72 22.03
C VAL A 113 -31.49 4.92 22.19
N ILE A 114 -30.72 3.98 21.68
CA ILE A 114 -29.25 4.06 21.63
C ILE A 114 -28.83 4.23 20.17
N GLY A 115 -28.11 5.31 19.87
CA GLY A 115 -27.54 5.55 18.55
C GLY A 115 -26.01 5.56 18.60
N LYS A 116 -25.38 4.96 17.60
CA LYS A 116 -23.93 4.97 17.44
C LYS A 116 -23.59 5.30 15.98
N LEU A 117 -22.74 6.30 15.78
CA LEU A 117 -22.17 6.66 14.49
C LEU A 117 -20.66 6.52 14.56
N SER A 118 -20.07 5.81 13.60
CA SER A 118 -18.62 5.68 13.47
C SER A 118 -18.20 6.01 12.04
N LEU A 119 -17.25 6.92 11.92
CA LEU A 119 -16.64 7.30 10.65
C LEU A 119 -15.13 6.95 10.70
N LYS A 120 -14.67 6.20 9.73
CA LYS A 120 -13.26 5.82 9.61
C LYS A 120 -12.72 6.22 8.26
N PHE A 121 -11.72 7.12 8.25
CA PHE A 121 -11.00 7.56 7.06
C PHE A 121 -9.59 6.96 7.09
N THR A 122 -9.27 6.10 6.13
CA THR A 122 -7.99 5.36 6.10
C THR A 122 -6.88 6.06 5.33
N ASN A 123 -7.22 7.06 4.55
CA ASN A 123 -6.26 7.84 3.75
C ASN A 123 -6.37 9.34 4.08
N PHE A 124 -6.43 9.65 5.36
CA PHE A 124 -6.55 11.01 5.83
C PHE A 124 -5.24 11.78 5.70
N SER A 125 -5.31 13.07 5.47
CA SER A 125 -4.16 13.99 5.49
C SER A 125 -4.46 15.20 6.37
N LEU A 126 -3.78 15.26 7.49
CA LEU A 126 -3.88 16.39 8.40
C LEU A 126 -3.30 17.67 7.77
N GLU A 127 -2.25 17.52 6.98
CA GLU A 127 -1.64 18.63 6.24
C GLU A 127 -2.62 19.26 5.26
N ASN A 128 -3.35 18.46 4.51
CA ASN A 128 -4.38 18.95 3.58
C ASN A 128 -5.56 19.59 4.30
N LEU A 129 -5.89 19.16 5.51
CA LEU A 129 -6.93 19.80 6.32
C LEU A 129 -6.51 21.19 6.77
N LEU A 130 -5.24 21.35 7.15
CA LEU A 130 -4.69 22.63 7.61
C LEU A 130 -4.40 23.61 6.46
N HIS A 131 -4.09 23.09 5.28
CA HIS A 131 -3.77 23.86 4.08
C HIS A 131 -4.71 23.49 2.92
N PRO A 132 -6.01 23.83 3.01
CA PRO A 132 -6.94 23.55 1.95
C PRO A 132 -6.61 24.40 0.72
N GLY A 133 -6.51 23.75 -0.45
CA GLY A 133 -6.19 24.39 -1.72
C GLY A 133 -4.83 24.06 -2.30
N GLU A 134 -3.92 23.51 -1.52
CA GLU A 134 -2.66 22.96 -1.99
C GLU A 134 -2.75 21.44 -2.06
N ASN A 135 -2.55 20.86 -3.24
CA ASN A 135 -2.49 19.40 -3.46
C ASN A 135 -3.73 18.61 -2.99
N TYR A 136 -4.90 19.24 -2.99
CA TYR A 136 -6.14 18.60 -2.56
C TYR A 136 -6.53 17.47 -3.52
N ARG A 137 -6.60 16.24 -3.02
CA ARG A 137 -6.96 15.04 -3.80
C ARG A 137 -8.37 14.58 -3.44
N GLY A 138 -9.38 15.19 -4.05
CA GLY A 138 -10.78 14.86 -3.85
C GLY A 138 -11.51 15.79 -2.88
N ILE A 139 -12.69 15.38 -2.43
CA ILE A 139 -13.57 16.20 -1.59
C ILE A 139 -13.10 16.24 -0.13
N LEU A 140 -12.45 15.17 0.32
CA LEU A 140 -11.96 15.04 1.68
C LEU A 140 -10.45 15.30 1.76
N PRO A 141 -9.92 15.79 2.89
CA PRO A 141 -8.48 15.88 3.11
C PRO A 141 -7.87 14.49 3.15
N GLN A 142 -7.24 14.08 2.06
CA GLN A 142 -6.68 12.74 1.88
C GLN A 142 -5.33 12.81 1.17
N GLY A 143 -4.53 11.77 1.29
CA GLY A 143 -3.26 11.61 0.56
C GLY A 143 -2.10 11.09 1.39
N ASP A 144 -2.06 11.30 2.71
CA ASP A 144 -0.94 10.91 3.57
C ASP A 144 -1.06 9.50 4.17
N GLY A 145 -2.14 8.78 3.90
CA GLY A 145 -2.34 7.43 4.42
C GLY A 145 -2.60 7.36 5.92
N GLN A 146 -2.90 8.47 6.55
CA GLN A 146 -3.24 8.55 7.96
C GLN A 146 -4.64 7.99 8.21
N THR A 147 -4.86 7.44 9.40
CA THR A 147 -6.18 6.92 9.79
C THR A 147 -6.83 7.85 10.80
N LEU A 148 -8.00 8.36 10.46
CA LEU A 148 -8.84 9.14 11.36
C LEU A 148 -10.13 8.37 11.64
N THR A 149 -10.40 8.14 12.92
CA THR A 149 -11.63 7.49 13.37
C THR A 149 -12.39 8.45 14.27
N ILE A 150 -13.62 8.74 13.90
CA ILE A 150 -14.54 9.57 14.71
C ILE A 150 -15.71 8.68 15.10
N SER A 151 -15.99 8.55 16.38
CA SER A 151 -17.17 7.84 16.86
C SER A 151 -17.96 8.68 17.83
N ALA A 152 -19.28 8.62 17.68
CA ALA A 152 -20.22 9.27 18.56
C ALA A 152 -21.28 8.26 18.99
N GLN A 153 -21.54 8.20 20.28
CA GLN A 153 -22.57 7.35 20.86
C GLN A 153 -23.47 8.19 21.74
N THR A 154 -24.78 8.03 21.58
CA THR A 154 -25.77 8.70 22.40
C THR A 154 -26.76 7.69 22.98
N ASN A 155 -27.04 7.85 24.24
CA ASN A 155 -28.14 7.16 24.92
C ASN A 155 -29.22 8.18 25.27
N ALA A 156 -30.49 7.87 25.02
CA ALA A 156 -31.60 8.81 24.84
C ALA A 156 -31.84 9.84 25.96
N LYS A 157 -31.33 9.67 27.17
CA LYS A 157 -31.60 10.61 28.26
C LYS A 157 -30.39 11.10 29.05
N TYR A 158 -29.26 10.37 29.10
CA TYR A 158 -28.24 10.66 30.10
C TYR A 158 -26.78 10.53 29.68
N TYR A 159 -26.49 10.03 28.46
CA TYR A 159 -25.12 9.75 28.08
C TYR A 159 -24.83 10.09 26.63
N GLN A 160 -23.82 10.91 26.42
CA GLN A 160 -23.23 11.19 25.13
C GLN A 160 -21.74 10.92 25.22
N SER A 161 -21.21 10.12 24.30
CA SER A 161 -19.79 9.79 24.22
C SER A 161 -19.27 10.12 22.85
N TYR A 162 -18.16 10.83 22.81
CA TYR A 162 -17.45 11.15 21.57
C TYR A 162 -16.02 10.64 21.70
N SER A 163 -15.54 9.96 20.67
CA SER A 163 -14.14 9.58 20.60
C SER A 163 -13.52 9.98 19.27
N LEU A 164 -12.27 10.44 19.33
CA LEU A 164 -11.47 10.79 18.18
C LEU A 164 -10.17 10.01 18.27
N SER A 165 -9.85 9.24 17.24
CA SER A 165 -8.61 8.49 17.15
C SER A 165 -7.88 8.87 15.86
N PHE A 166 -6.60 9.16 15.99
CA PHE A 166 -5.73 9.50 14.86
C PHE A 166 -4.49 8.60 14.88
N TYR A 167 -4.18 8.02 13.73
CA TYR A 167 -3.00 7.18 13.54
C TYR A 167 -2.24 7.63 12.31
N ASP A 168 -0.97 7.91 12.49
CA ASP A 168 -0.01 8.24 11.44
C ASP A 168 1.04 7.11 11.39
N PRO A 169 1.04 6.31 10.32
CA PRO A 169 1.95 5.17 10.20
C PRO A 169 3.42 5.54 10.00
#